data_6b942dd8eeaa8d231882de0a4a7fcd1a
#
_entry.id   6b942dd8eeaa8d231882de0a4a7fcd1a
#
_cell.length_a   1.000
_cell.length_b   1.000
_cell.length_c   1.000
_cell.angle_alpha   90.00
_cell.angle_beta   90.00
_cell.angle_gamma   90.00
#
_symmetry.space_group_name_H-M   'P 1'
#
loop_
_entity.id
_entity.type
_entity.pdbx_description
1 polymer ?
#
loop_
_entity_poly.entity_id
_entity_poly.type
_entity_poly.pdbx_seq_one_letter_code
_entity_poly.pdbx_strand_id
1 'polypeptide(L)'
;MMNQGYKKYKPFTPIDLPDRQWPNRVIDHAPIWCSVDLRDGNQALVDPMNLEEKLEYFKTLIAVGFKEIEVGFPSASETEYEILRTLIDGHYIPDDVTIQVLVQARPHLIKKTFEAIDGAKNVIVHFYNSTSTLQRKVVFKTDMDGVIQIAVDGARLIYELTEEEKKRHPEMNIRFEYSPESFTGTEMDNAVEICRRVMEELHITKENPIILNLPSTVEGSSPNGYADQIEYFCRHLPNRDAAIISLHPHNDRGE
;
A
#
# COMPACT_ATOMS: atom_id res chain seq x y z
N MET A 1 -7.34 28.31 -33.71
CA MET A 1 -7.85 26.90 -33.74
C MET A 1 -7.87 26.40 -32.30
N MET A 2 -9.03 25.93 -31.79
CA MET A 2 -9.07 25.27 -30.48
C MET A 2 -8.20 24.03 -30.53
N ASN A 3 -7.30 23.89 -29.56
CA ASN A 3 -6.45 22.71 -29.44
C ASN A 3 -7.35 21.49 -29.16
N GLN A 4 -7.43 20.54 -30.10
CA GLN A 4 -8.27 19.33 -29.97
C GLN A 4 -7.57 18.24 -29.13
N GLY A 5 -6.92 18.61 -28.04
CA GLY A 5 -6.15 17.73 -27.20
C GLY A 5 -6.95 16.52 -26.67
N TYR A 6 -8.26 16.69 -26.51
CA TYR A 6 -9.15 15.61 -26.07
C TYR A 6 -9.13 14.36 -27.00
N LYS A 7 -8.79 14.54 -28.30
CA LYS A 7 -8.75 13.44 -29.28
C LYS A 7 -7.66 12.42 -29.00
N LYS A 8 -6.66 12.75 -28.20
CA LYS A 8 -5.59 11.81 -27.82
C LYS A 8 -5.94 10.91 -26.65
N TYR A 9 -7.03 11.20 -25.95
CA TYR A 9 -7.51 10.39 -24.84
C TYR A 9 -8.57 9.39 -25.32
N LYS A 10 -8.51 8.17 -24.78
CA LYS A 10 -9.55 7.18 -24.96
C LYS A 10 -10.57 7.31 -23.83
N PRO A 11 -11.86 7.06 -24.09
CA PRO A 11 -12.85 6.94 -23.02
C PRO A 11 -12.43 5.86 -22.01
N PHE A 12 -12.73 6.08 -20.74
CA PHE A 12 -12.63 5.03 -19.74
C PHE A 12 -13.60 3.88 -20.11
N THR A 13 -13.10 2.64 -19.99
CA THR A 13 -13.94 1.46 -20.24
C THR A 13 -14.56 1.03 -18.91
N PRO A 14 -15.88 1.19 -18.72
CA PRO A 14 -16.51 0.79 -17.47
C PRO A 14 -16.42 -0.72 -17.26
N ILE A 15 -16.42 -1.14 -16.01
CA ILE A 15 -16.54 -2.55 -15.63
C ILE A 15 -17.98 -3.02 -15.89
N ASP A 16 -18.14 -4.15 -16.55
CA ASP A 16 -19.44 -4.79 -16.70
C ASP A 16 -19.87 -5.45 -15.38
N LEU A 17 -20.63 -4.71 -14.60
CA LEU A 17 -21.11 -5.13 -13.29
C LEU A 17 -22.62 -4.78 -13.17
N PRO A 18 -23.51 -5.47 -13.91
CA PRO A 18 -24.93 -5.11 -13.98
C PRO A 18 -25.68 -5.28 -12.65
N ASP A 19 -25.19 -6.17 -11.80
CA ASP A 19 -25.74 -6.50 -10.48
C ASP A 19 -24.96 -5.89 -9.31
N ARG A 20 -24.31 -4.71 -9.52
CA ARG A 20 -23.51 -4.04 -8.49
C ARG A 20 -24.31 -3.82 -7.21
N GLN A 21 -23.65 -4.03 -6.07
CA GLN A 21 -24.26 -3.96 -4.75
C GLN A 21 -23.84 -2.73 -3.94
N TRP A 22 -22.67 -2.16 -4.23
CA TRP A 22 -22.11 -1.05 -3.46
C TRP A 22 -23.08 0.15 -3.32
N PRO A 23 -23.92 0.54 -4.30
CA PRO A 23 -24.83 1.68 -4.15
C PRO A 23 -25.86 1.51 -3.05
N ASN A 24 -26.16 0.26 -2.68
CA ASN A 24 -27.13 -0.08 -1.65
C ASN A 24 -26.49 -0.41 -0.30
N ARG A 25 -25.17 -0.32 -0.20
CA ARG A 25 -24.44 -0.56 1.05
C ARG A 25 -24.37 0.73 1.86
N VAL A 26 -24.46 0.58 3.16
CA VAL A 26 -24.31 1.67 4.12
C VAL A 26 -23.14 1.34 5.03
N ILE A 27 -22.28 2.34 5.30
CA ILE A 27 -21.22 2.22 6.30
C ILE A 27 -21.88 2.40 7.68
N ASP A 28 -21.90 1.35 8.46
CA ASP A 28 -22.55 1.28 9.79
C ASP A 28 -21.54 1.22 10.96
N HIS A 29 -20.24 1.15 10.63
CA HIS A 29 -19.14 1.20 11.59
C HIS A 29 -17.95 1.96 11.00
N ALA A 30 -17.13 2.54 11.87
CA ALA A 30 -15.93 3.26 11.43
C ALA A 30 -14.92 2.31 10.77
N PRO A 31 -14.32 2.69 9.63
CA PRO A 31 -13.18 1.95 9.07
C PRO A 31 -11.94 2.10 9.96
N ILE A 32 -10.97 1.21 9.76
CA ILE A 32 -9.63 1.42 10.32
C ILE A 32 -8.97 2.55 9.54
N TRP A 33 -8.48 3.57 10.24
CA TRP A 33 -7.77 4.69 9.66
C TRP A 33 -6.27 4.47 9.78
N CYS A 34 -5.56 4.47 8.63
CA CYS A 34 -4.11 4.59 8.58
C CYS A 34 -3.74 6.01 8.12
N SER A 35 -3.00 6.76 8.93
CA SER A 35 -2.47 8.06 8.49
C SER A 35 -1.29 7.82 7.54
N VAL A 36 -1.32 8.48 6.38
CA VAL A 36 -0.22 8.51 5.40
C VAL A 36 0.44 9.89 5.30
N ASP A 37 0.12 10.79 6.23
CA ASP A 37 0.61 12.17 6.23
C ASP A 37 2.15 12.26 6.26
N LEU A 38 2.80 11.44 7.08
CA LEU A 38 4.25 11.41 7.23
C LEU A 38 4.99 10.82 6.05
N ARG A 39 4.32 10.05 5.19
CA ARG A 39 4.91 9.48 3.98
C ARG A 39 4.38 10.16 2.73
N ASP A 40 3.15 9.89 2.31
CA ASP A 40 2.58 10.37 1.04
C ASP A 40 2.28 11.87 1.11
N GLY A 41 1.73 12.32 2.21
CA GLY A 41 1.50 13.75 2.46
C GLY A 41 2.81 14.53 2.49
N ASN A 42 3.81 14.06 3.22
CA ASN A 42 5.14 14.67 3.28
C ASN A 42 5.84 14.68 1.90
N GLN A 43 5.68 13.60 1.12
CA GLN A 43 6.25 13.47 -0.22
C GLN A 43 5.70 14.53 -1.19
N ALA A 44 4.47 15.02 -0.97
CA ALA A 44 3.83 16.04 -1.78
C ALA A 44 4.27 17.47 -1.44
N LEU A 45 4.96 17.68 -0.32
CA LEU A 45 5.44 19.01 0.07
C LEU A 45 6.60 19.47 -0.81
N VAL A 46 6.64 20.78 -1.09
CA VAL A 46 7.77 21.43 -1.79
C VAL A 46 9.04 21.33 -0.95
N ASP A 47 8.92 21.60 0.34
CA ASP A 47 9.97 21.44 1.34
C ASP A 47 9.51 20.32 2.31
N PRO A 48 9.98 19.07 2.15
CA PRO A 48 9.62 17.96 3.02
C PRO A 48 10.07 18.22 4.47
N MET A 49 9.27 17.71 5.41
CA MET A 49 9.56 17.83 6.84
C MET A 49 10.94 17.26 7.20
N ASN A 50 11.66 17.97 8.05
CA ASN A 50 12.89 17.48 8.68
C ASN A 50 12.56 16.49 9.83
N LEU A 51 13.60 15.93 10.46
CA LEU A 51 13.47 14.93 11.51
C LEU A 51 12.64 15.43 12.72
N GLU A 52 12.88 16.67 13.16
CA GLU A 52 12.18 17.25 14.33
C GLU A 52 10.71 17.48 14.02
N GLU A 53 10.40 18.01 12.85
CA GLU A 53 9.03 18.24 12.38
C GLU A 53 8.27 16.91 12.23
N LYS A 54 8.89 15.89 11.66
CA LYS A 54 8.29 14.55 11.55
C LYS A 54 8.01 13.95 12.93
N LEU A 55 8.90 14.10 13.89
CA LEU A 55 8.71 13.59 15.25
C LEU A 55 7.55 14.32 15.95
N GLU A 56 7.46 15.64 15.81
CA GLU A 56 6.37 16.43 16.37
C GLU A 56 5.03 16.04 15.73
N TYR A 57 5.04 15.87 14.42
CA TYR A 57 3.83 15.46 13.68
C TYR A 57 3.39 14.06 14.07
N PHE A 58 4.32 13.11 14.23
CA PHE A 58 4.01 11.76 14.73
C PHE A 58 3.31 11.79 16.09
N LYS A 59 3.83 12.60 17.04
CA LYS A 59 3.19 12.79 18.35
C LYS A 59 1.79 13.38 18.22
N THR A 60 1.58 14.29 17.28
CA THR A 60 0.29 14.88 16.97
C THR A 60 -0.70 13.84 16.45
N LEU A 61 -0.29 12.97 15.54
CA LEU A 61 -1.12 11.87 15.03
C LEU A 61 -1.56 10.91 16.15
N ILE A 62 -0.66 10.59 17.07
CA ILE A 62 -0.98 9.79 18.27
C ILE A 62 -2.02 10.53 19.15
N ALA A 63 -1.83 11.83 19.37
CA ALA A 63 -2.75 12.63 20.17
C ALA A 63 -4.14 12.75 19.54
N VAL A 64 -4.23 12.75 18.20
CA VAL A 64 -5.50 12.68 17.44
C VAL A 64 -6.16 11.32 17.61
N GLY A 65 -5.39 10.25 17.84
CA GLY A 65 -5.91 8.90 18.12
C GLY A 65 -5.67 7.87 17.01
N PHE A 66 -4.84 8.16 16.03
CA PHE A 66 -4.46 7.18 15.02
C PHE A 66 -3.76 5.97 15.64
N LYS A 67 -4.11 4.77 15.16
CA LYS A 67 -3.54 3.49 15.62
C LYS A 67 -2.68 2.81 14.55
N GLU A 68 -2.83 3.21 13.30
CA GLU A 68 -1.95 2.82 12.20
C GLU A 68 -1.40 4.09 11.54
N ILE A 69 -0.08 4.19 11.40
CA ILE A 69 0.60 5.38 10.89
C ILE A 69 1.72 4.96 9.96
N GLU A 70 1.62 5.32 8.68
CA GLU A 70 2.70 5.13 7.70
C GLU A 70 3.73 6.24 7.88
N VAL A 71 4.85 5.88 8.52
CA VAL A 71 5.84 6.84 9.01
C VAL A 71 6.87 7.24 7.95
N GLY A 72 7.00 6.47 6.87
CA GLY A 72 7.94 6.82 5.81
C GLY A 72 8.35 5.65 4.93
N PHE A 73 9.37 5.91 4.11
CA PHE A 73 10.02 4.95 3.22
C PHE A 73 11.51 4.84 3.62
N PRO A 74 11.83 4.03 4.64
CA PRO A 74 13.15 4.06 5.29
C PRO A 74 14.32 3.71 4.38
N SER A 75 14.08 3.03 3.27
CA SER A 75 15.11 2.72 2.28
C SER A 75 15.27 3.78 1.19
N ALA A 76 14.47 4.86 1.20
CA ALA A 76 14.51 5.90 0.16
C ALA A 76 15.54 7.01 0.45
N SER A 77 15.75 7.39 1.73
CA SER A 77 16.70 8.43 2.13
C SER A 77 17.17 8.24 3.57
N GLU A 78 18.22 8.96 3.92
CA GLU A 78 18.77 8.96 5.29
C GLU A 78 17.75 9.52 6.29
N THR A 79 17.10 10.63 5.99
CA THR A 79 16.05 11.21 6.86
C THR A 79 14.90 10.24 7.12
N GLU A 80 14.47 9.48 6.10
CA GLU A 80 13.42 8.47 6.25
C GLU A 80 13.88 7.28 7.12
N TYR A 81 15.15 6.93 7.06
CA TYR A 81 15.74 5.92 7.93
C TYR A 81 15.87 6.44 9.37
N GLU A 82 16.39 7.64 9.55
CA GLU A 82 16.62 8.26 10.85
C GLU A 82 15.34 8.49 11.63
N ILE A 83 14.26 8.96 11.01
CA ILE A 83 12.99 9.15 11.73
C ILE A 83 12.48 7.82 12.28
N LEU A 84 12.54 6.74 11.51
CA LEU A 84 12.09 5.44 11.97
C LEU A 84 12.93 4.93 13.14
N ARG A 85 14.28 5.03 13.05
CA ARG A 85 15.16 4.66 14.16
C ARG A 85 14.92 5.53 15.38
N THR A 86 14.73 6.84 15.19
CA THR A 86 14.40 7.76 16.29
C THR A 86 13.12 7.34 17.02
N LEU A 87 12.08 6.94 16.27
CA LEU A 87 10.81 6.48 16.86
C LEU A 87 11.00 5.20 17.67
N ILE A 88 11.77 4.24 17.15
CA ILE A 88 11.98 2.93 17.78
C ILE A 88 12.93 3.06 18.97
N ASP A 89 14.12 3.60 18.76
CA ASP A 89 15.17 3.69 19.78
C ASP A 89 14.81 4.67 20.93
N GLY A 90 14.05 5.71 20.59
CA GLY A 90 13.53 6.68 21.54
C GLY A 90 12.25 6.25 22.26
N HIS A 91 11.71 5.07 21.94
CA HIS A 91 10.46 4.53 22.53
C HIS A 91 9.27 5.48 22.38
N TYR A 92 9.16 6.16 21.22
CA TYR A 92 8.05 7.08 20.95
C TYR A 92 6.77 6.40 20.50
N ILE A 93 6.83 5.09 20.17
CA ILE A 93 5.70 4.33 19.63
C ILE A 93 4.94 3.69 20.80
N PRO A 94 3.67 4.09 21.07
CA PRO A 94 2.85 3.43 22.07
C PRO A 94 2.58 1.95 21.73
N ASP A 95 2.34 1.13 22.73
CA ASP A 95 2.09 -0.31 22.58
C ASP A 95 0.87 -0.65 21.70
N ASP A 96 -0.09 0.25 21.63
CA ASP A 96 -1.35 0.10 20.87
C ASP A 96 -1.31 0.80 19.50
N VAL A 97 -0.13 1.29 19.09
CA VAL A 97 0.12 1.89 17.76
C VAL A 97 0.95 0.95 16.91
N THR A 98 0.54 0.79 15.67
CA THR A 98 1.30 0.07 14.64
C THR A 98 1.90 1.07 13.67
N ILE A 99 3.20 1.03 13.49
CA ILE A 99 3.87 1.80 12.44
C ILE A 99 3.81 1.04 11.12
N GLN A 100 3.65 1.76 10.03
CA GLN A 100 3.70 1.21 8.68
C GLN A 100 4.90 1.80 7.94
N VAL A 101 5.59 0.98 7.17
CA VAL A 101 6.75 1.39 6.37
C VAL A 101 6.59 0.95 4.93
N LEU A 102 6.80 1.89 4.00
CA LEU A 102 6.73 1.61 2.58
C LEU A 102 8.05 1.05 2.05
N VAL A 103 7.97 0.10 1.12
CA VAL A 103 9.13 -0.40 0.38
C VAL A 103 8.75 -0.83 -1.03
N GLN A 104 9.57 -0.48 -2.01
CA GLN A 104 9.43 -1.04 -3.35
C GLN A 104 9.90 -2.49 -3.37
N ALA A 105 9.26 -3.35 -4.16
CA ALA A 105 9.60 -4.78 -4.32
C ALA A 105 10.97 -4.97 -5.02
N ARG A 106 12.05 -4.53 -4.35
CA ARG A 106 13.45 -4.66 -4.77
C ARG A 106 14.29 -5.20 -3.62
N PRO A 107 15.10 -6.24 -3.83
CA PRO A 107 15.79 -6.94 -2.74
C PRO A 107 16.63 -6.06 -1.82
N HIS A 108 17.39 -5.12 -2.38
CA HIS A 108 18.25 -4.24 -1.58
C HIS A 108 17.45 -3.24 -0.72
N LEU A 109 16.29 -2.74 -1.23
CA LEU A 109 15.41 -1.85 -0.48
C LEU A 109 14.67 -2.61 0.63
N ILE A 110 14.19 -3.82 0.33
CA ILE A 110 13.54 -4.70 1.32
C ILE A 110 14.50 -4.98 2.47
N LYS A 111 15.73 -5.41 2.20
CA LYS A 111 16.74 -5.66 3.25
C LYS A 111 17.01 -4.42 4.09
N LYS A 112 17.16 -3.25 3.46
CA LYS A 112 17.36 -1.98 4.17
C LYS A 112 16.18 -1.61 5.06
N THR A 113 14.96 -1.90 4.61
CA THR A 113 13.75 -1.68 5.39
C THR A 113 13.71 -2.58 6.63
N PHE A 114 14.09 -3.86 6.49
CA PHE A 114 14.18 -4.78 7.65
C PHE A 114 15.26 -4.37 8.65
N GLU A 115 16.41 -3.85 8.20
CA GLU A 115 17.38 -3.23 9.09
C GLU A 115 16.78 -2.04 9.89
N ALA A 116 15.93 -1.25 9.22
CA ALA A 116 15.35 -0.06 9.82
C ALA A 116 14.26 -0.36 10.85
N ILE A 117 13.49 -1.46 10.69
CA ILE A 117 12.41 -1.84 11.63
C ILE A 117 12.88 -2.72 12.79
N ASP A 118 14.16 -3.09 12.85
CA ASP A 118 14.69 -3.94 13.91
C ASP A 118 14.34 -3.38 15.30
N GLY A 119 13.77 -4.23 16.17
CA GLY A 119 13.33 -3.85 17.52
C GLY A 119 11.97 -3.12 17.61
N ALA A 120 11.25 -2.91 16.50
CA ALA A 120 9.90 -2.39 16.56
C ALA A 120 8.92 -3.47 17.06
N LYS A 121 7.88 -3.09 17.82
CA LYS A 121 6.91 -4.02 18.41
C LYS A 121 5.81 -4.42 17.42
N ASN A 122 5.15 -3.43 16.82
CA ASN A 122 4.04 -3.62 15.87
C ASN A 122 4.35 -2.90 14.56
N VAL A 123 4.48 -3.65 13.47
CA VAL A 123 4.86 -3.11 12.16
C VAL A 123 3.97 -3.68 11.06
N ILE A 124 3.61 -2.83 10.09
CA ILE A 124 3.11 -3.23 8.80
C ILE A 124 4.23 -2.98 7.77
N VAL A 125 4.68 -4.03 7.11
CA VAL A 125 5.57 -3.92 5.95
C VAL A 125 4.70 -3.78 4.71
N HIS A 126 4.61 -2.55 4.21
CA HIS A 126 3.84 -2.19 3.02
C HIS A 126 4.77 -2.20 1.81
N PHE A 127 4.64 -3.21 0.96
CA PHE A 127 5.43 -3.28 -0.27
C PHE A 127 4.58 -3.12 -1.51
N TYR A 128 5.21 -2.63 -2.58
CA TYR A 128 4.53 -2.34 -3.83
C TYR A 128 5.40 -2.56 -5.06
N ASN A 129 4.74 -2.75 -6.17
CA ASN A 129 5.28 -2.54 -7.50
C ASN A 129 4.18 -2.09 -8.46
N SER A 130 4.55 -1.31 -9.47
CA SER A 130 3.60 -0.78 -10.44
C SER A 130 3.09 -1.86 -11.38
N THR A 131 1.79 -1.86 -11.66
CA THR A 131 1.11 -2.93 -12.42
C THR A 131 0.37 -2.45 -13.66
N SER A 132 0.22 -1.11 -13.86
CA SER A 132 -0.54 -0.56 -14.97
C SER A 132 0.03 -0.94 -16.35
N THR A 133 -0.85 -0.98 -17.33
CA THR A 133 -0.47 -1.24 -18.74
C THR A 133 0.63 -0.30 -19.23
N LEU A 134 0.56 0.97 -18.83
CA LEU A 134 1.55 1.98 -19.23
C LEU A 134 2.93 1.69 -18.61
N GLN A 135 2.99 1.44 -17.32
CA GLN A 135 4.25 1.21 -16.60
C GLN A 135 4.90 -0.11 -17.02
N ARG A 136 4.12 -1.15 -17.24
CA ARG A 136 4.63 -2.41 -17.82
C ARG A 136 5.36 -2.16 -19.15
N LYS A 137 4.73 -1.37 -20.04
CA LYS A 137 5.27 -1.09 -21.38
C LYS A 137 6.48 -0.15 -21.34
N VAL A 138 6.46 0.91 -20.55
CA VAL A 138 7.41 2.02 -20.64
C VAL A 138 8.54 1.88 -19.62
N VAL A 139 8.21 1.49 -18.38
CA VAL A 139 9.17 1.42 -17.27
C VAL A 139 9.82 0.05 -17.20
N PHE A 140 9.01 -1.00 -17.04
CA PHE A 140 9.54 -2.36 -16.86
C PHE A 140 9.90 -3.05 -18.17
N LYS A 141 9.28 -2.64 -19.29
CA LYS A 141 9.45 -3.25 -20.62
C LYS A 141 9.23 -4.76 -20.59
N THR A 142 8.20 -5.18 -19.84
CA THR A 142 7.80 -6.57 -19.67
C THR A 142 6.28 -6.70 -19.72
N ASP A 143 5.79 -7.93 -19.78
CA ASP A 143 4.37 -8.28 -19.69
C ASP A 143 3.89 -8.37 -18.23
N MET A 144 2.68 -8.85 -18.05
CA MET A 144 2.09 -9.01 -16.70
C MET A 144 2.78 -10.12 -15.90
N ASP A 145 3.20 -11.20 -16.55
CA ASP A 145 3.89 -12.30 -15.88
C ASP A 145 5.22 -11.84 -15.26
N GLY A 146 5.97 -11.01 -15.99
CA GLY A 146 7.20 -10.42 -15.45
C GLY A 146 6.96 -9.48 -14.27
N VAL A 147 5.85 -8.73 -14.27
CA VAL A 147 5.47 -7.85 -13.15
C VAL A 147 4.97 -8.66 -11.95
N ILE A 148 4.21 -9.73 -12.19
CA ILE A 148 3.82 -10.69 -11.14
C ILE A 148 5.06 -11.30 -10.49
N GLN A 149 6.06 -11.68 -11.28
CA GLN A 149 7.29 -12.26 -10.74
C GLN A 149 8.04 -11.29 -9.82
N ILE A 150 8.07 -9.98 -10.14
CA ILE A 150 8.65 -8.96 -9.24
C ILE A 150 7.93 -8.94 -7.88
N ALA A 151 6.59 -8.99 -7.89
CA ALA A 151 5.81 -9.02 -6.65
C ALA A 151 6.05 -10.29 -5.83
N VAL A 152 6.06 -11.44 -6.49
CA VAL A 152 6.28 -12.76 -5.86
C VAL A 152 7.68 -12.86 -5.26
N ASP A 153 8.72 -12.43 -5.98
CA ASP A 153 10.09 -12.43 -5.47
C ASP A 153 10.25 -11.47 -4.28
N GLY A 154 9.59 -10.31 -4.33
CA GLY A 154 9.53 -9.39 -3.20
C GLY A 154 8.81 -9.99 -2.00
N ALA A 155 7.65 -10.61 -2.19
CA ALA A 155 6.87 -11.27 -1.16
C ALA A 155 7.66 -12.39 -0.48
N ARG A 156 8.34 -13.23 -1.28
CA ARG A 156 9.20 -14.32 -0.77
C ARG A 156 10.30 -13.79 0.15
N LEU A 157 11.02 -12.78 -0.29
CA LEU A 157 12.09 -12.19 0.50
C LEU A 157 11.57 -11.55 1.79
N ILE A 158 10.41 -10.86 1.72
CA ILE A 158 9.75 -10.29 2.91
C ILE A 158 9.36 -11.38 3.90
N TYR A 159 8.80 -12.48 3.40
CA TYR A 159 8.44 -13.62 4.26
C TYR A 159 9.67 -14.24 4.94
N GLU A 160 10.74 -14.51 4.17
CA GLU A 160 11.99 -15.05 4.69
C GLU A 160 12.59 -14.17 5.80
N LEU A 161 12.70 -12.86 5.56
CA LEU A 161 13.21 -11.90 6.54
C LEU A 161 12.28 -11.78 7.76
N THR A 162 10.96 -11.85 7.58
CA THR A 162 10.00 -11.86 8.69
C THR A 162 10.21 -13.08 9.60
N GLU A 163 10.45 -14.25 9.02
CA GLU A 163 10.72 -15.45 9.81
C GLU A 163 12.08 -15.38 10.53
N GLU A 164 13.06 -14.67 9.98
CA GLU A 164 14.32 -14.39 10.66
C GLU A 164 14.12 -13.39 11.82
N GLU A 165 13.34 -12.32 11.62
CA GLU A 165 13.00 -11.36 12.67
C GLU A 165 12.26 -12.01 13.84
N LYS A 166 11.25 -12.84 13.57
CA LYS A 166 10.51 -13.57 14.60
C LYS A 166 11.39 -14.50 15.45
N LYS A 167 12.50 -15.00 14.90
CA LYS A 167 13.46 -15.79 15.67
C LYS A 167 14.31 -14.91 16.61
N ARG A 168 14.66 -13.69 16.18
CA ARG A 168 15.43 -12.71 16.96
C ARG A 168 14.56 -11.98 17.98
N HIS A 169 13.35 -11.64 17.59
CA HIS A 169 12.38 -10.85 18.31
C HIS A 169 11.00 -11.53 18.32
N PRO A 170 10.77 -12.58 19.15
CA PRO A 170 9.51 -13.32 19.17
C PRO A 170 8.28 -12.48 19.52
N GLU A 171 8.48 -11.33 20.19
CA GLU A 171 7.44 -10.37 20.56
C GLU A 171 7.04 -9.44 19.42
N MET A 172 7.81 -9.40 18.33
CA MET A 172 7.55 -8.52 17.20
C MET A 172 6.37 -9.03 16.39
N ASN A 173 5.38 -8.17 16.20
CA ASN A 173 4.22 -8.44 15.38
C ASN A 173 4.37 -7.76 14.02
N ILE A 174 4.66 -8.54 12.98
CA ILE A 174 4.79 -8.06 11.60
C ILE A 174 3.57 -8.49 10.81
N ARG A 175 2.84 -7.50 10.28
CA ARG A 175 1.76 -7.68 9.30
C ARG A 175 2.23 -7.22 7.92
N PHE A 176 1.54 -7.67 6.89
CA PHE A 176 1.87 -7.35 5.50
C PHE A 176 0.79 -6.48 4.86
N GLU A 177 1.26 -5.53 4.06
CA GLU A 177 0.42 -4.80 3.12
C GLU A 177 1.05 -4.86 1.73
N TYR A 178 0.22 -5.08 0.72
CA TYR A 178 0.66 -5.06 -0.68
C TYR A 178 -0.19 -4.10 -1.51
N SER A 179 0.48 -3.27 -2.30
CA SER A 179 -0.17 -2.40 -3.31
C SER A 179 0.22 -2.82 -4.72
N PRO A 180 -0.73 -3.26 -5.57
CA PRO A 180 -0.57 -3.22 -7.02
C PRO A 180 -0.67 -1.76 -7.46
N GLU A 181 0.44 -1.02 -7.40
CA GLU A 181 0.46 0.42 -7.67
C GLU A 181 -0.14 0.73 -9.05
N SER A 182 -0.87 1.85 -9.14
CA SER A 182 -1.68 2.20 -10.31
C SER A 182 -2.78 1.15 -10.60
N PHE A 183 -3.42 0.65 -9.55
CA PHE A 183 -4.49 -0.35 -9.62
C PHE A 183 -5.58 0.04 -10.63
N THR A 184 -6.02 1.30 -10.64
CA THR A 184 -7.07 1.78 -11.56
C THR A 184 -6.66 1.75 -13.04
N GLY A 185 -5.37 1.67 -13.33
CA GLY A 185 -4.82 1.52 -14.69
C GLY A 185 -4.40 0.08 -15.04
N THR A 186 -4.76 -0.89 -14.19
CA THR A 186 -4.47 -2.32 -14.37
C THR A 186 -5.74 -3.06 -14.74
N GLU A 187 -5.65 -4.04 -15.60
CA GLU A 187 -6.79 -4.92 -15.93
C GLU A 187 -7.20 -5.69 -14.66
N MET A 188 -8.50 -5.75 -14.39
CA MET A 188 -9.01 -6.29 -13.12
C MET A 188 -8.60 -7.73 -12.86
N ASP A 189 -8.63 -8.59 -13.87
CA ASP A 189 -8.20 -10.00 -13.74
C ASP A 189 -6.71 -10.09 -13.38
N ASN A 190 -5.89 -9.21 -13.95
CA ASN A 190 -4.47 -9.12 -13.62
C ASN A 190 -4.23 -8.60 -12.19
N ALA A 191 -5.03 -7.63 -11.74
CA ALA A 191 -4.96 -7.13 -10.37
C ALA A 191 -5.35 -8.21 -9.35
N VAL A 192 -6.38 -9.01 -9.64
CA VAL A 192 -6.78 -10.16 -8.83
C VAL A 192 -5.67 -11.20 -8.80
N GLU A 193 -5.12 -11.55 -9.96
CA GLU A 193 -4.09 -12.60 -10.07
C GLU A 193 -2.80 -12.25 -9.32
N ILE A 194 -2.30 -11.02 -9.47
CA ILE A 194 -1.08 -10.62 -8.75
C ILE A 194 -1.28 -10.63 -7.23
N CYS A 195 -2.42 -10.14 -6.74
CA CYS A 195 -2.73 -10.17 -5.32
C CYS A 195 -2.89 -11.61 -4.80
N ARG A 196 -3.54 -12.49 -5.57
CA ARG A 196 -3.65 -13.91 -5.25
C ARG A 196 -2.27 -14.56 -5.09
N ARG A 197 -1.35 -14.32 -6.05
CA ARG A 197 0.02 -14.86 -6.02
C ARG A 197 0.84 -14.33 -4.83
N VAL A 198 0.68 -13.06 -4.51
CA VAL A 198 1.31 -12.46 -3.32
C VAL A 198 0.79 -13.10 -2.04
N MET A 199 -0.54 -13.29 -1.93
CA MET A 199 -1.14 -13.95 -0.75
C MET A 199 -0.64 -15.39 -0.57
N GLU A 200 -0.49 -16.13 -1.66
CA GLU A 200 0.06 -17.49 -1.64
C GLU A 200 1.51 -17.51 -1.16
N GLU A 201 2.35 -16.62 -1.70
CA GLU A 201 3.78 -16.57 -1.35
C GLU A 201 4.03 -16.14 0.10
N LEU A 202 3.18 -15.26 0.64
CA LEU A 202 3.22 -14.83 2.05
C LEU A 202 2.50 -15.79 3.01
N HIS A 203 1.97 -16.91 2.51
CA HIS A 203 1.22 -17.90 3.30
C HIS A 203 0.07 -17.29 4.12
N ILE A 204 -0.69 -16.40 3.48
CA ILE A 204 -1.77 -15.64 4.13
C ILE A 204 -2.93 -16.55 4.52
N THR A 205 -3.43 -16.36 5.75
CA THR A 205 -4.59 -17.06 6.30
C THR A 205 -5.57 -16.07 6.93
N LYS A 206 -6.75 -16.54 7.32
CA LYS A 206 -7.74 -15.70 8.04
C LYS A 206 -7.24 -15.22 9.40
N GLU A 207 -6.41 -16.02 10.05
CA GLU A 207 -5.81 -15.70 11.36
C GLU A 207 -4.67 -14.69 11.23
N ASN A 208 -4.04 -14.64 10.05
CA ASN A 208 -2.99 -13.68 9.71
C ASN A 208 -3.29 -13.03 8.35
N PRO A 209 -4.28 -12.12 8.30
CA PRO A 209 -4.72 -11.51 7.05
C PRO A 209 -3.69 -10.50 6.52
N ILE A 210 -3.64 -10.38 5.18
CA ILE A 210 -2.93 -9.30 4.51
C ILE A 210 -3.82 -8.08 4.33
N ILE A 211 -3.22 -6.89 4.28
CA ILE A 211 -3.86 -5.69 3.77
C ILE A 211 -3.56 -5.59 2.27
N LEU A 212 -4.59 -5.52 1.44
CA LEU A 212 -4.47 -5.24 0.02
C LEU A 212 -4.92 -3.81 -0.23
N ASN A 213 -3.96 -2.94 -0.47
CA ASN A 213 -4.20 -1.53 -0.73
C ASN A 213 -4.36 -1.32 -2.24
N LEU A 214 -5.50 -0.81 -2.65
CA LEU A 214 -5.91 -0.67 -4.06
C LEU A 214 -5.91 0.81 -4.46
N PRO A 215 -4.73 1.40 -4.81
CA PRO A 215 -4.62 2.84 -4.97
C PRO A 215 -5.20 3.33 -6.30
N SER A 216 -5.97 4.41 -6.22
CA SER A 216 -6.32 5.24 -7.36
C SER A 216 -5.19 6.25 -7.64
N THR A 217 -4.00 5.74 -7.97
CA THR A 217 -2.80 6.54 -8.22
C THR A 217 -3.02 7.56 -9.34
N VAL A 218 -3.81 7.19 -10.34
CA VAL A 218 -4.31 8.10 -11.37
C VAL A 218 -5.82 7.96 -11.41
N GLU A 219 -6.53 9.02 -11.08
CA GLU A 219 -7.99 9.05 -11.12
C GLU A 219 -8.47 9.17 -12.57
N GLY A 220 -8.56 8.02 -13.23
CA GLY A 220 -8.94 7.91 -14.65
C GLY A 220 -10.45 7.84 -14.89
N SER A 221 -11.25 7.66 -13.84
CA SER A 221 -12.71 7.53 -13.91
C SER A 221 -13.39 8.34 -12.80
N SER A 222 -14.72 8.26 -12.72
CA SER A 222 -15.48 8.79 -11.60
C SER A 222 -15.35 7.89 -10.36
N PRO A 223 -15.71 8.37 -9.15
CA PRO A 223 -15.75 7.54 -7.94
C PRO A 223 -16.57 6.26 -8.10
N ASN A 224 -17.67 6.33 -8.86
CA ASN A 224 -18.50 5.17 -9.17
C ASN A 224 -17.73 4.10 -9.96
N GLY A 225 -16.88 4.51 -10.90
CA GLY A 225 -16.01 3.59 -11.65
C GLY A 225 -14.99 2.91 -10.75
N TYR A 226 -14.42 3.64 -9.81
CA TYR A 226 -13.51 3.07 -8.80
C TYR A 226 -14.26 2.10 -7.87
N ALA A 227 -15.46 2.46 -7.43
CA ALA A 227 -16.29 1.56 -6.61
C ALA A 227 -16.64 0.26 -7.35
N ASP A 228 -16.95 0.32 -8.65
CA ASP A 228 -17.14 -0.87 -9.48
C ASP A 228 -15.87 -1.74 -9.55
N GLN A 229 -14.69 -1.13 -9.69
CA GLN A 229 -13.41 -1.85 -9.68
C GLN A 229 -13.17 -2.58 -8.34
N ILE A 230 -13.43 -1.91 -7.23
CA ILE A 230 -13.30 -2.49 -5.88
C ILE A 230 -14.27 -3.65 -5.69
N GLU A 231 -15.54 -3.49 -6.07
CA GLU A 231 -16.51 -4.56 -5.93
C GLU A 231 -16.17 -5.76 -6.81
N TYR A 232 -15.75 -5.51 -8.06
CA TYR A 232 -15.27 -6.56 -8.96
C TYR A 232 -14.10 -7.33 -8.34
N PHE A 233 -13.08 -6.61 -7.89
CA PHE A 233 -11.92 -7.20 -7.24
C PHE A 233 -12.31 -8.06 -6.04
N CYS A 234 -13.14 -7.53 -5.14
CA CYS A 234 -13.60 -8.25 -3.95
C CYS A 234 -14.38 -9.54 -4.27
N ARG A 235 -15.16 -9.53 -5.35
CA ARG A 235 -15.94 -10.70 -5.78
C ARG A 235 -15.08 -11.81 -6.40
N HIS A 236 -13.96 -11.44 -7.02
CA HIS A 236 -13.12 -12.38 -7.77
C HIS A 236 -11.83 -12.78 -7.03
N LEU A 237 -11.49 -12.11 -5.92
CA LEU A 237 -10.34 -12.47 -5.13
C LEU A 237 -10.58 -13.79 -4.39
N PRO A 238 -9.79 -14.86 -4.66
CA PRO A 238 -9.82 -16.08 -3.87
C PRO A 238 -9.41 -15.79 -2.42
N ASN A 239 -9.97 -16.52 -1.46
CA ASN A 239 -9.70 -16.33 -0.03
C ASN A 239 -9.91 -14.88 0.44
N ARG A 240 -10.95 -14.22 -0.08
CA ARG A 240 -11.30 -12.81 0.21
C ARG A 240 -11.34 -12.48 1.70
N ASP A 241 -11.74 -13.42 2.52
CA ASP A 241 -11.84 -13.29 3.98
C ASP A 241 -10.49 -13.36 4.72
N ALA A 242 -9.41 -13.64 4.02
CA ALA A 242 -8.04 -13.50 4.49
C ALA A 242 -7.40 -12.16 4.05
N ALA A 243 -8.17 -11.24 3.50
CA ALA A 243 -7.70 -9.94 3.04
C ALA A 243 -8.53 -8.79 3.61
N ILE A 244 -7.84 -7.81 4.19
CA ILE A 244 -8.38 -6.49 4.51
C ILE A 244 -8.19 -5.62 3.27
N ILE A 245 -9.25 -4.97 2.78
CA ILE A 245 -9.15 -4.07 1.65
C ILE A 245 -8.90 -2.66 2.16
N SER A 246 -7.79 -2.07 1.74
CA SER A 246 -7.45 -0.67 1.96
C SER A 246 -7.74 0.14 0.70
N LEU A 247 -8.38 1.28 0.85
CA LEU A 247 -8.66 2.21 -0.23
C LEU A 247 -7.74 3.42 -0.11
N HIS A 248 -7.10 3.79 -1.21
CA HIS A 248 -6.18 4.91 -1.28
C HIS A 248 -6.51 5.80 -2.50
N PRO A 249 -7.60 6.55 -2.45
CA PRO A 249 -7.88 7.58 -3.47
C PRO A 249 -6.93 8.76 -3.27
N HIS A 250 -6.38 9.30 -4.35
CA HIS A 250 -5.57 10.53 -4.28
C HIS A 250 -6.42 11.79 -4.18
N ASN A 251 -7.67 11.69 -4.63
CA ASN A 251 -8.64 12.78 -4.52
C ASN A 251 -8.23 14.06 -5.24
N ASP A 252 -7.43 13.95 -6.30
CA ASP A 252 -6.84 15.07 -7.03
C ASP A 252 -7.88 15.95 -7.74
N ARG A 253 -9.06 15.41 -7.99
CA ARG A 253 -10.17 16.12 -8.64
C ARG A 253 -11.31 16.46 -7.68
N GLY A 254 -11.13 16.23 -6.38
CA GLY A 254 -12.12 16.53 -5.36
C GLY A 254 -13.30 15.55 -5.34
N GLU A 255 -13.08 14.29 -5.64
CA GLU A 255 -14.08 13.22 -5.73
C GLU A 255 -14.25 12.49 -4.40
#